data_0904a41ae4c3659aca40f7c2a9eb7a74
#
_entry.id   0904a41ae4c3659aca40f7c2a9eb7a74
#
_cell.length_a   1.000
_cell.length_b   1.000
_cell.length_c   1.000
_cell.angle_alpha   90.00
_cell.angle_beta   90.00
_cell.angle_gamma   90.00
#
_symmetry.space_group_name_H-M   'P 1'
#
loop_
_entity.id
_entity.type
_entity.pdbx_description
1 polymer ?
#
loop_
_entity_poly.entity_id
_entity_poly.type
_entity_poly.pdbx_seq_one_letter_code
_entity_poly.pdbx_strand_id
1 'polypeptide(L)'
;MPTSTHTENILILKLGIIRFATSLLVVLITNVLNRVLIVEYQTPAGLIAFIFAFQHLATPSGLIAGYFSDKLEPTGRRRTPFILGGMFLSLSVMPFFPAWGLALAVAPADRQLLWLGAGLFSLFGVGTTVSATAVNALLVDRVSRRRRGLAMTLVWILTLAGMIMGASGFHYLFPGAQVQHLPRIFWLFTLLAAGITLVSLRGIEPPRPDGRPRPAAVASLGCALQSFGQSSQALLFFSFLAASVFFLAMHIFILTPFGGEVLQLPVGETTKFGVITSYGTLLGMGAAYWRLRPPAAVADTANLPIGLGLGALAFGLLSFSAWQAHATPATAGLWLLGFARGFYNAGLAHLTMRLAHPVFGGVFMGLWNLLSGLALALGEMIGGFFLDLGLTWLGTARAAYAGVFLLEALGLLGCLVLLRFLKVERYWEQLSRILAIARLPGSAGGQSGAAPAGSERE
;
A
#
# COMPACT_ATOMS: atom_id res chain seq x y z
N MET A 1 -28.43 7.07 -10.80
CA MET A 1 -29.21 6.77 -9.58
C MET A 1 -28.22 6.66 -8.42
N PRO A 2 -28.45 7.31 -7.29
CA PRO A 2 -27.60 7.09 -6.11
C PRO A 2 -27.77 5.63 -5.69
N THR A 3 -26.65 4.91 -5.65
CA THR A 3 -26.62 3.53 -5.12
C THR A 3 -27.05 3.57 -3.65
N SER A 4 -27.93 2.67 -3.23
CA SER A 4 -28.36 2.61 -1.84
C SER A 4 -27.13 2.41 -0.93
N THR A 5 -27.14 2.95 0.26
CA THR A 5 -26.05 2.79 1.25
C THR A 5 -25.69 1.34 1.48
N HIS A 6 -26.68 0.44 1.39
CA HIS A 6 -26.50 -1.01 1.51
C HIS A 6 -25.67 -1.58 0.35
N THR A 7 -25.94 -1.16 -0.89
CA THR A 7 -25.19 -1.62 -2.09
C THR A 7 -23.73 -1.16 -2.04
N GLU A 8 -23.46 0.08 -1.57
CA GLU A 8 -22.07 0.55 -1.37
C GLU A 8 -21.34 -0.27 -0.30
N ASN A 9 -21.98 -0.61 0.82
CA ASN A 9 -21.37 -1.43 1.87
C ASN A 9 -20.97 -2.81 1.38
N ILE A 10 -21.84 -3.47 0.62
CA ILE A 10 -21.54 -4.78 0.02
C ILE A 10 -20.36 -4.68 -0.95
N LEU A 11 -20.32 -3.62 -1.77
CA LEU A 11 -19.23 -3.38 -2.70
C LEU A 11 -17.88 -3.20 -1.95
N ILE A 12 -17.86 -2.34 -0.93
CA ILE A 12 -16.67 -2.08 -0.13
C ILE A 12 -16.14 -3.37 0.52
N LEU A 13 -17.06 -4.18 1.10
CA LEU A 13 -16.71 -5.45 1.70
C LEU A 13 -16.11 -6.41 0.66
N LYS A 14 -16.72 -6.55 -0.52
CA LYS A 14 -16.22 -7.40 -1.61
C LYS A 14 -14.85 -6.97 -2.08
N LEU A 15 -14.61 -5.67 -2.27
CA LEU A 15 -13.30 -5.14 -2.65
C LEU A 15 -12.25 -5.40 -1.57
N GLY A 16 -12.61 -5.24 -0.31
CA GLY A 16 -11.74 -5.55 0.81
C GLY A 16 -11.42 -7.05 0.91
N ILE A 17 -12.38 -7.94 0.64
CA ILE A 17 -12.16 -9.40 0.62
C ILE A 17 -11.21 -9.82 -0.52
N ILE A 18 -11.25 -9.15 -1.67
CA ILE A 18 -10.26 -9.38 -2.75
C ILE A 18 -8.85 -8.99 -2.27
N ARG A 19 -8.72 -7.86 -1.58
CA ARG A 19 -7.44 -7.43 -1.00
C ARG A 19 -6.96 -8.36 0.11
N PHE A 20 -7.86 -8.85 0.94
CA PHE A 20 -7.59 -9.89 1.92
C PHE A 20 -7.00 -11.15 1.25
N ALA A 21 -7.63 -11.66 0.17
CA ALA A 21 -7.13 -12.81 -0.57
C ALA A 21 -5.72 -12.57 -1.15
N THR A 22 -5.47 -11.37 -1.71
CA THR A 22 -4.12 -10.99 -2.18
C THR A 22 -3.10 -11.02 -1.05
N SER A 23 -3.47 -10.53 0.14
CA SER A 23 -2.57 -10.45 1.30
C SER A 23 -2.19 -11.81 1.86
N LEU A 24 -3.09 -12.81 1.77
CA LEU A 24 -2.75 -14.19 2.11
C LEU A 24 -1.57 -14.71 1.27
N LEU A 25 -1.55 -14.37 -0.03
CA LEU A 25 -0.47 -14.80 -0.94
C LEU A 25 0.84 -14.08 -0.63
N VAL A 26 0.78 -12.76 -0.40
CA VAL A 26 1.95 -11.95 -0.08
C VAL A 26 2.67 -12.51 1.15
N VAL A 27 1.93 -12.82 2.22
CA VAL A 27 2.51 -13.33 3.47
C VAL A 27 3.18 -14.69 3.30
N LEU A 28 2.65 -15.57 2.47
CA LEU A 28 3.31 -16.85 2.19
C LEU A 28 4.70 -16.67 1.60
N ILE A 29 4.84 -15.70 0.69
CA ILE A 29 6.13 -15.39 0.07
C ILE A 29 7.04 -14.69 1.09
N THR A 30 6.58 -13.58 1.66
CA THR A 30 7.45 -12.69 2.46
C THR A 30 7.82 -13.28 3.82
N ASN A 31 6.96 -14.08 4.42
CA ASN A 31 7.22 -14.65 5.75
C ASN A 31 7.64 -16.12 5.67
N VAL A 32 6.86 -16.97 4.97
CA VAL A 32 7.08 -18.41 5.00
C VAL A 32 8.25 -18.79 4.11
N LEU A 33 8.19 -18.43 2.82
CA LEU A 33 9.25 -18.78 1.87
C LEU A 33 10.59 -18.11 2.24
N ASN A 34 10.54 -16.82 2.59
CA ASN A 34 11.70 -16.05 3.02
C ASN A 34 12.41 -16.71 4.22
N ARG A 35 11.64 -17.06 5.26
CA ARG A 35 12.19 -17.74 6.43
C ARG A 35 12.84 -19.09 6.08
N VAL A 36 12.14 -19.90 5.28
CA VAL A 36 12.67 -21.22 4.89
C VAL A 36 13.97 -21.09 4.12
N LEU A 37 14.06 -20.16 3.18
CA LEU A 37 15.29 -19.95 2.40
C LEU A 37 16.45 -19.47 3.26
N ILE A 38 16.22 -18.52 4.17
CA ILE A 38 17.29 -17.94 4.99
C ILE A 38 17.66 -18.86 6.16
N VAL A 39 16.68 -19.38 6.89
CA VAL A 39 16.92 -20.10 8.15
C VAL A 39 17.18 -21.57 7.92
N GLU A 40 16.34 -22.26 7.13
CA GLU A 40 16.47 -23.71 6.95
C GLU A 40 17.56 -24.07 5.92
N TYR A 41 17.67 -23.28 4.85
CA TYR A 41 18.62 -23.51 3.76
C TYR A 41 19.88 -22.65 3.83
N GLN A 42 19.98 -21.74 4.82
CA GLN A 42 21.15 -20.87 5.02
C GLN A 42 21.52 -20.06 3.76
N THR A 43 20.51 -19.73 2.93
CA THR A 43 20.74 -18.93 1.72
C THR A 43 21.04 -17.48 2.14
N PRO A 44 22.04 -16.81 1.51
CA PRO A 44 22.39 -15.44 1.87
C PRO A 44 21.18 -14.49 1.82
N ALA A 45 20.92 -13.80 2.93
CA ALA A 45 19.74 -12.92 3.06
C ALA A 45 19.74 -11.79 2.02
N GLY A 46 20.91 -11.23 1.68
CA GLY A 46 21.06 -10.20 0.65
C GLY A 46 20.65 -10.69 -0.74
N LEU A 47 20.94 -11.95 -1.10
CA LEU A 47 20.51 -12.56 -2.36
C LEU A 47 18.98 -12.67 -2.42
N ILE A 48 18.37 -13.14 -1.33
CA ILE A 48 16.92 -13.29 -1.24
C ILE A 48 16.24 -11.92 -1.30
N ALA A 49 16.75 -10.93 -0.56
CA ALA A 49 16.24 -9.57 -0.59
C ALA A 49 16.33 -8.94 -2.00
N PHE A 50 17.44 -9.16 -2.69
CA PHE A 50 17.63 -8.70 -4.07
C PHE A 50 16.57 -9.29 -5.01
N ILE A 51 16.33 -10.60 -4.95
CA ILE A 51 15.32 -11.25 -5.80
C ILE A 51 13.91 -10.78 -5.44
N PHE A 52 13.60 -10.63 -4.16
CA PHE A 52 12.28 -10.13 -3.70
C PHE A 52 12.02 -8.70 -4.14
N ALA A 53 13.05 -7.87 -4.31
CA ALA A 53 12.92 -6.50 -4.80
C ALA A 53 12.29 -6.43 -6.21
N PHE A 54 12.41 -7.48 -7.03
CA PHE A 54 11.82 -7.50 -8.37
C PHE A 54 10.30 -7.37 -8.37
N GLN A 55 9.60 -7.77 -7.31
CA GLN A 55 8.15 -7.50 -7.18
C GLN A 55 7.84 -5.99 -7.14
N HIS A 56 8.73 -5.17 -6.60
CA HIS A 56 8.58 -3.72 -6.51
C HIS A 56 8.93 -3.03 -7.83
N LEU A 57 9.82 -3.62 -8.65
CA LEU A 57 10.07 -3.13 -10.00
C LEU A 57 8.86 -3.27 -10.94
N ALA A 58 7.88 -4.08 -10.54
CA ALA A 58 6.59 -4.21 -11.25
C ALA A 58 5.64 -3.02 -11.07
N THR A 59 5.94 -2.06 -10.17
CA THR A 59 5.06 -0.92 -9.85
C THR A 59 4.64 -0.07 -11.07
N PRO A 60 5.49 0.14 -12.11
CA PRO A 60 5.06 0.84 -13.33
C PRO A 60 3.87 0.19 -14.04
N SER A 61 3.69 -1.14 -13.89
CA SER A 61 2.55 -1.85 -14.48
C SER A 61 1.20 -1.36 -13.95
N GLY A 62 1.16 -0.85 -12.71
CA GLY A 62 -0.02 -0.25 -12.12
C GLY A 62 -0.47 1.02 -12.84
N LEU A 63 0.46 1.87 -13.25
CA LEU A 63 0.15 3.07 -14.04
C LEU A 63 -0.39 2.71 -15.43
N ILE A 64 0.26 1.74 -16.08
CA ILE A 64 -0.15 1.22 -17.40
C ILE A 64 -1.55 0.60 -17.30
N ALA A 65 -1.76 -0.28 -16.32
CA ALA A 65 -3.06 -0.90 -16.08
C ALA A 65 -4.15 0.12 -15.73
N GLY A 66 -3.81 1.13 -14.93
CA GLY A 66 -4.69 2.25 -14.62
C GLY A 66 -5.18 2.94 -15.87
N TYR A 67 -4.26 3.33 -16.76
CA TYR A 67 -4.58 3.96 -18.06
C TYR A 67 -5.44 3.06 -18.95
N PHE A 68 -5.03 1.80 -19.15
CA PHE A 68 -5.80 0.89 -20.00
C PHE A 68 -7.17 0.58 -19.41
N SER A 69 -7.29 0.44 -18.09
CA SER A 69 -8.58 0.24 -17.44
C SER A 69 -9.47 1.48 -17.45
N ASP A 70 -8.92 2.69 -17.70
CA ASP A 70 -9.70 3.89 -17.96
C ASP A 70 -10.24 3.91 -19.39
N LYS A 71 -9.54 3.30 -20.35
CA LYS A 71 -9.82 3.35 -21.78
C LYS A 71 -10.61 2.15 -22.29
N LEU A 72 -10.34 0.95 -21.78
CA LEU A 72 -10.87 -0.31 -22.31
C LEU A 72 -12.05 -0.83 -21.47
N GLU A 73 -13.07 -1.33 -22.15
CA GLU A 73 -14.23 -2.03 -21.54
C GLU A 73 -14.42 -3.38 -22.29
N PRO A 74 -13.48 -4.36 -22.16
CA PRO A 74 -13.47 -5.54 -23.04
C PRO A 74 -14.70 -6.45 -22.91
N THR A 75 -15.43 -6.38 -21.80
CA THR A 75 -16.64 -7.21 -21.54
C THR A 75 -17.84 -6.37 -21.09
N GLY A 76 -17.89 -5.09 -21.49
CA GLY A 76 -18.85 -4.12 -20.94
C GLY A 76 -18.57 -3.77 -19.47
N ARG A 77 -17.44 -4.24 -18.92
CA ARG A 77 -16.95 -3.98 -17.58
C ARG A 77 -15.57 -3.36 -17.67
N ARG A 78 -15.34 -2.30 -16.91
CA ARG A 78 -14.13 -1.49 -17.01
C ARG A 78 -12.98 -2.01 -16.15
N ARG A 79 -13.26 -2.34 -14.88
CA ARG A 79 -12.25 -2.69 -13.87
C ARG A 79 -12.12 -4.18 -13.60
N THR A 80 -13.24 -4.89 -13.63
CA THR A 80 -13.29 -6.33 -13.31
C THR A 80 -12.31 -7.18 -14.14
N PRO A 81 -12.12 -6.97 -15.45
CA PRO A 81 -11.15 -7.74 -16.23
C PRO A 81 -9.71 -7.56 -15.76
N PHE A 82 -9.33 -6.34 -15.34
CA PHE A 82 -8.00 -6.05 -14.82
C PHE A 82 -7.79 -6.65 -13.41
N ILE A 83 -8.83 -6.66 -12.57
CA ILE A 83 -8.78 -7.35 -11.26
C ILE A 83 -8.57 -8.86 -11.49
N LEU A 84 -9.37 -9.47 -12.37
CA LEU A 84 -9.25 -10.89 -12.71
C LEU A 84 -7.90 -11.23 -13.33
N GLY A 85 -7.47 -10.48 -14.35
CA GLY A 85 -6.19 -10.71 -15.03
C GLY A 85 -5.00 -10.59 -14.10
N GLY A 86 -4.99 -9.55 -13.25
CA GLY A 86 -3.95 -9.37 -12.24
C GLY A 86 -3.94 -10.49 -11.20
N MET A 87 -5.10 -10.88 -10.67
CA MET A 87 -5.19 -12.01 -9.74
C MET A 87 -4.80 -13.33 -10.41
N PHE A 88 -5.26 -13.58 -11.64
CA PHE A 88 -4.88 -14.78 -12.39
C PHE A 88 -3.37 -14.88 -12.55
N LEU A 89 -2.70 -13.77 -12.94
CA LEU A 89 -1.25 -13.73 -13.11
C LEU A 89 -0.52 -14.02 -11.79
N SER A 90 -0.96 -13.42 -10.67
CA SER A 90 -0.37 -13.68 -9.36
C SER A 90 -0.58 -15.12 -8.91
N LEU A 91 -1.79 -15.65 -9.09
CA LEU A 91 -2.15 -17.01 -8.69
C LEU A 91 -1.41 -18.07 -9.51
N SER A 92 -1.19 -17.82 -10.81
CA SER A 92 -0.50 -18.77 -11.72
C SER A 92 0.95 -19.01 -11.36
N VAL A 93 1.63 -18.01 -10.79
CA VAL A 93 3.07 -18.14 -10.40
C VAL A 93 3.27 -18.66 -8.98
N MET A 94 2.26 -18.55 -8.10
CA MET A 94 2.37 -18.95 -6.69
C MET A 94 2.85 -20.39 -6.47
N PRO A 95 2.33 -21.42 -7.18
CA PRO A 95 2.74 -22.80 -6.96
C PRO A 95 4.20 -23.09 -7.32
N PHE A 96 4.84 -22.21 -8.12
CA PHE A 96 6.22 -22.41 -8.57
C PHE A 96 7.25 -21.91 -7.55
N PHE A 97 6.88 -21.01 -6.64
CA PHE A 97 7.81 -20.46 -5.65
C PHE A 97 8.49 -21.50 -4.75
N PRO A 98 7.78 -22.51 -4.20
CA PRO A 98 8.43 -23.54 -3.39
C PRO A 98 9.46 -24.34 -4.17
N ALA A 99 9.13 -24.81 -5.38
CA ALA A 99 10.03 -25.58 -6.23
C ALA A 99 11.27 -24.75 -6.63
N TRP A 100 11.06 -23.49 -7.02
CA TRP A 100 12.14 -22.55 -7.30
C TRP A 100 13.03 -22.33 -6.08
N GLY A 101 12.41 -22.08 -4.91
CA GLY A 101 13.16 -21.82 -3.69
C GLY A 101 14.03 -23.00 -3.26
N LEU A 102 13.48 -24.23 -3.36
CA LEU A 102 14.24 -25.46 -3.11
C LEU A 102 15.43 -25.64 -4.06
N ALA A 103 15.23 -25.39 -5.36
CA ALA A 103 16.29 -25.45 -6.35
C ALA A 103 17.38 -24.39 -6.08
N LEU A 104 16.99 -23.16 -5.75
CA LEU A 104 17.93 -22.08 -5.39
C LEU A 104 18.73 -22.41 -4.13
N ALA A 105 18.12 -23.06 -3.14
CA ALA A 105 18.80 -23.46 -1.92
C ALA A 105 19.94 -24.49 -2.19
N VAL A 106 19.74 -25.37 -3.18
CA VAL A 106 20.75 -26.36 -3.58
C VAL A 106 21.86 -25.72 -4.43
N ALA A 107 21.52 -24.75 -5.28
CA ALA A 107 22.46 -24.10 -6.20
C ALA A 107 22.30 -22.56 -6.19
N PRO A 108 22.71 -21.88 -5.09
CA PRO A 108 22.47 -20.43 -4.92
C PRO A 108 23.25 -19.55 -5.89
N ALA A 109 24.27 -20.06 -6.55
CA ALA A 109 25.06 -19.36 -7.56
C ALA A 109 24.57 -19.58 -9.00
N ASP A 110 23.55 -20.42 -9.20
CA ASP A 110 23.02 -20.71 -10.54
C ASP A 110 22.28 -19.49 -11.10
N ARG A 111 22.85 -18.90 -12.15
CA ARG A 111 22.29 -17.72 -12.81
C ARG A 111 20.90 -17.95 -13.40
N GLN A 112 20.59 -19.16 -13.86
CA GLN A 112 19.29 -19.48 -14.44
C GLN A 112 18.21 -19.43 -13.33
N LEU A 113 18.49 -19.97 -12.16
CA LEU A 113 17.59 -19.92 -11.01
C LEU A 113 17.41 -18.49 -10.49
N LEU A 114 18.45 -17.66 -10.52
CA LEU A 114 18.35 -16.25 -10.14
C LEU A 114 17.41 -15.49 -11.08
N TRP A 115 17.59 -15.65 -12.41
CA TRP A 115 16.71 -15.01 -13.38
C TRP A 115 15.28 -15.57 -13.38
N LEU A 116 15.13 -16.87 -13.14
CA LEU A 116 13.81 -17.49 -12.96
C LEU A 116 13.09 -16.88 -11.75
N GLY A 117 13.79 -16.75 -10.62
CA GLY A 117 13.26 -16.08 -9.43
C GLY A 117 12.85 -14.63 -9.71
N ALA A 118 13.75 -13.84 -10.30
CA ALA A 118 13.46 -12.47 -10.70
C ALA A 118 12.20 -12.39 -11.60
N GLY A 119 12.06 -13.32 -12.54
CA GLY A 119 10.87 -13.43 -13.40
C GLY A 119 9.59 -13.76 -12.63
N LEU A 120 9.62 -14.75 -11.74
CA LEU A 120 8.49 -15.14 -10.90
C LEU A 120 8.03 -13.97 -10.01
N PHE A 121 8.98 -13.29 -9.32
CA PHE A 121 8.67 -12.13 -8.48
C PHE A 121 8.15 -10.94 -9.29
N SER A 122 8.71 -10.69 -10.48
CA SER A 122 8.21 -9.64 -11.38
C SER A 122 6.77 -9.94 -11.82
N LEU A 123 6.46 -11.16 -12.25
CA LEU A 123 5.11 -11.55 -12.68
C LEU A 123 4.11 -11.49 -11.52
N PHE A 124 4.50 -11.94 -10.32
CA PHE A 124 3.69 -11.80 -9.11
C PHE A 124 3.43 -10.33 -8.79
N GLY A 125 4.47 -9.49 -8.84
CA GLY A 125 4.37 -8.05 -8.60
C GLY A 125 3.48 -7.34 -9.62
N VAL A 126 3.61 -7.65 -10.91
CA VAL A 126 2.71 -7.15 -11.97
C VAL A 126 1.27 -7.51 -11.64
N GLY A 127 1.01 -8.80 -11.37
CA GLY A 127 -0.34 -9.28 -11.08
C GLY A 127 -0.99 -8.60 -9.88
N THR A 128 -0.27 -8.53 -8.76
CA THR A 128 -0.76 -7.86 -7.53
C THR A 128 -0.97 -6.37 -7.73
N THR A 129 -0.05 -5.68 -8.43
CA THR A 129 -0.13 -4.23 -8.68
C THR A 129 -1.28 -3.87 -9.63
N VAL A 130 -1.46 -4.62 -10.71
CA VAL A 130 -2.57 -4.44 -11.66
C VAL A 130 -3.91 -4.63 -10.96
N SER A 131 -4.06 -5.73 -10.20
CA SER A 131 -5.29 -6.00 -9.44
C SER A 131 -5.55 -4.90 -8.41
N ALA A 132 -4.54 -4.50 -7.63
CA ALA A 132 -4.67 -3.45 -6.61
C ALA A 132 -5.09 -2.10 -7.21
N THR A 133 -4.47 -1.70 -8.32
CA THR A 133 -4.81 -0.46 -9.02
C THR A 133 -6.27 -0.48 -9.49
N ALA A 134 -6.71 -1.58 -10.09
CA ALA A 134 -8.08 -1.72 -10.57
C ALA A 134 -9.11 -1.77 -9.43
N VAL A 135 -8.81 -2.42 -8.29
CA VAL A 135 -9.65 -2.40 -7.08
C VAL A 135 -9.82 -0.98 -6.54
N ASN A 136 -8.70 -0.25 -6.39
CA ASN A 136 -8.73 1.12 -5.90
C ASN A 136 -9.47 2.06 -6.86
N ALA A 137 -9.28 1.90 -8.17
CA ALA A 137 -9.98 2.68 -9.18
C ALA A 137 -11.49 2.38 -9.19
N LEU A 138 -11.91 1.11 -9.02
CA LEU A 138 -13.32 0.73 -8.91
C LEU A 138 -13.98 1.34 -7.68
N LEU A 139 -13.25 1.45 -6.57
CA LEU A 139 -13.71 2.15 -5.37
C LEU A 139 -13.99 3.63 -5.67
N VAL A 140 -13.08 4.32 -6.39
CA VAL A 140 -13.29 5.70 -6.84
C VAL A 140 -14.49 5.83 -7.76
N ASP A 141 -14.69 4.86 -8.68
CA ASP A 141 -15.75 4.90 -9.69
C ASP A 141 -17.16 4.68 -9.08
N ARG A 142 -17.28 3.87 -8.00
CA ARG A 142 -18.55 3.34 -7.52
C ARG A 142 -18.97 3.80 -6.13
N VAL A 143 -18.06 4.27 -5.30
CA VAL A 143 -18.34 4.73 -3.94
C VAL A 143 -18.53 6.25 -3.95
N SER A 144 -19.56 6.72 -3.25
CA SER A 144 -19.85 8.15 -3.11
C SER A 144 -18.65 8.91 -2.50
N ARG A 145 -18.39 10.13 -2.97
CA ARG A 145 -17.24 10.96 -2.55
C ARG A 145 -17.09 11.05 -1.03
N ARG A 146 -18.23 11.21 -0.34
CA ARG A 146 -18.28 11.34 1.12
C ARG A 146 -17.77 10.10 1.85
N ARG A 147 -17.89 8.91 1.25
CA ARG A 147 -17.60 7.63 1.89
C ARG A 147 -16.30 6.98 1.39
N ARG A 148 -15.65 7.52 0.36
CA ARG A 148 -14.45 6.93 -0.24
C ARG A 148 -13.31 6.74 0.75
N GLY A 149 -13.02 7.73 1.59
CA GLY A 149 -11.96 7.64 2.59
C GLY A 149 -12.21 6.52 3.60
N LEU A 150 -13.44 6.44 4.13
CA LEU A 150 -13.86 5.36 5.01
C LEU A 150 -13.77 3.99 4.33
N ALA A 151 -14.23 3.90 3.08
CA ALA A 151 -14.18 2.68 2.30
C ALA A 151 -12.74 2.20 2.08
N MET A 152 -11.83 3.10 1.75
CA MET A 152 -10.41 2.77 1.58
C MET A 152 -9.78 2.29 2.88
N THR A 153 -10.10 2.93 4.01
CA THR A 153 -9.64 2.49 5.33
C THR A 153 -10.12 1.06 5.64
N LEU A 154 -11.39 0.74 5.35
CA LEU A 154 -11.92 -0.63 5.53
C LEU A 154 -11.21 -1.66 4.64
N VAL A 155 -10.94 -1.30 3.39
CA VAL A 155 -10.17 -2.14 2.46
C VAL A 155 -8.76 -2.40 3.01
N TRP A 156 -8.11 -1.41 3.60
CA TRP A 156 -6.80 -1.57 4.24
C TRP A 156 -6.85 -2.43 5.50
N ILE A 157 -7.88 -2.28 6.35
CA ILE A 157 -8.10 -3.14 7.53
C ILE A 157 -8.22 -4.60 7.09
N LEU A 158 -9.01 -4.88 6.05
CA LEU A 158 -9.16 -6.24 5.51
C LEU A 158 -7.86 -6.76 4.88
N THR A 159 -7.05 -5.89 4.26
CA THR A 159 -5.71 -6.23 3.77
C THR A 159 -4.81 -6.68 4.93
N LEU A 160 -4.75 -5.93 6.02
CA LEU A 160 -3.98 -6.30 7.22
C LEU A 160 -4.52 -7.58 7.88
N ALA A 161 -5.84 -7.72 7.97
CA ALA A 161 -6.46 -8.94 8.48
C ALA A 161 -6.04 -10.18 7.68
N GLY A 162 -5.97 -10.06 6.35
CA GLY A 162 -5.46 -11.11 5.48
C GLY A 162 -4.00 -11.46 5.74
N MET A 163 -3.15 -10.46 5.98
CA MET A 163 -1.74 -10.68 6.35
C MET A 163 -1.62 -11.41 7.69
N ILE A 164 -2.35 -10.96 8.71
CA ILE A 164 -2.33 -11.58 10.05
C ILE A 164 -2.88 -13.00 9.98
N MET A 165 -4.03 -13.20 9.33
CA MET A 165 -4.64 -14.53 9.21
C MET A 165 -3.80 -15.48 8.35
N GLY A 166 -3.14 -14.99 7.32
CA GLY A 166 -2.20 -15.79 6.52
C GLY A 166 -1.01 -16.29 7.34
N ALA A 167 -0.38 -15.40 8.11
CA ALA A 167 0.74 -15.75 8.99
C ALA A 167 0.30 -16.69 10.12
N SER A 168 -0.79 -16.36 10.82
CA SER A 168 -1.31 -17.17 11.91
C SER A 168 -1.87 -18.50 11.40
N GLY A 169 -2.60 -18.48 10.27
CA GLY A 169 -3.16 -19.66 9.64
C GLY A 169 -2.07 -20.67 9.27
N PHE A 170 -0.95 -20.20 8.73
CA PHE A 170 0.20 -21.06 8.47
C PHE A 170 0.71 -21.71 9.76
N HIS A 171 0.90 -20.90 10.80
CA HIS A 171 1.44 -21.39 12.08
C HIS A 171 0.53 -22.44 12.76
N TYR A 172 -0.78 -22.19 12.80
CA TYR A 172 -1.74 -23.08 13.49
C TYR A 172 -2.18 -24.28 12.66
N LEU A 173 -2.33 -24.13 11.35
CA LEU A 173 -2.79 -25.22 10.48
C LEU A 173 -1.67 -26.19 10.13
N PHE A 174 -0.43 -25.75 10.19
CA PHE A 174 0.74 -26.55 9.82
C PHE A 174 1.84 -26.49 10.90
N PRO A 175 1.52 -26.87 12.17
CA PRO A 175 2.53 -26.91 13.23
C PRO A 175 3.57 -27.96 12.89
N GLY A 176 4.84 -27.55 12.86
CA GLY A 176 5.94 -28.44 12.46
C GLY A 176 6.00 -28.75 10.96
N ALA A 177 5.44 -27.86 10.12
CA ALA A 177 5.51 -28.03 8.67
C ALA A 177 6.96 -28.15 8.21
N GLN A 178 7.29 -29.32 7.71
CA GLN A 178 8.58 -29.56 7.06
C GLN A 178 8.55 -28.97 5.66
N VAL A 179 9.73 -28.62 5.14
CA VAL A 179 9.91 -27.99 3.83
C VAL A 179 9.23 -28.76 2.69
N GLN A 180 9.15 -30.08 2.78
CA GLN A 180 8.47 -30.93 1.82
C GLN A 180 6.95 -30.66 1.70
N HIS A 181 6.32 -30.03 2.68
CA HIS A 181 4.90 -29.70 2.65
C HIS A 181 4.62 -28.34 1.97
N LEU A 182 5.64 -27.50 1.75
CA LEU A 182 5.48 -26.18 1.15
C LEU A 182 4.70 -26.17 -0.17
N PRO A 183 4.96 -27.06 -1.15
CA PRO A 183 4.19 -27.05 -2.39
C PRO A 183 2.69 -27.25 -2.17
N ARG A 184 2.30 -28.15 -1.27
CA ARG A 184 0.89 -28.40 -0.93
C ARG A 184 0.24 -27.19 -0.27
N ILE A 185 0.95 -26.52 0.62
CA ILE A 185 0.49 -25.33 1.33
C ILE A 185 0.29 -24.17 0.35
N PHE A 186 1.25 -23.93 -0.55
CA PHE A 186 1.14 -22.90 -1.57
C PHE A 186 -0.04 -23.16 -2.51
N TRP A 187 -0.26 -24.41 -2.94
CA TRP A 187 -1.43 -24.78 -3.73
C TRP A 187 -2.74 -24.54 -2.98
N LEU A 188 -2.83 -24.93 -1.70
CA LEU A 188 -4.03 -24.73 -0.87
C LEU A 188 -4.38 -23.24 -0.77
N PHE A 189 -3.42 -22.40 -0.42
CA PHE A 189 -3.66 -20.95 -0.30
C PHE A 189 -3.95 -20.31 -1.66
N THR A 190 -3.35 -20.78 -2.73
CA THR A 190 -3.66 -20.33 -4.10
C THR A 190 -5.11 -20.62 -4.47
N LEU A 191 -5.57 -21.85 -4.25
CA LEU A 191 -6.96 -22.24 -4.51
C LEU A 191 -7.95 -21.50 -3.61
N LEU A 192 -7.62 -21.33 -2.34
CA LEU A 192 -8.41 -20.54 -1.40
C LEU A 192 -8.54 -19.08 -1.86
N ALA A 193 -7.44 -18.43 -2.21
CA ALA A 193 -7.43 -17.06 -2.70
C ALA A 193 -8.19 -16.93 -4.04
N ALA A 194 -8.05 -17.91 -4.94
CA ALA A 194 -8.81 -17.96 -6.18
C ALA A 194 -10.32 -18.05 -5.92
N GLY A 195 -10.74 -18.97 -5.06
CA GLY A 195 -12.16 -19.15 -4.69
C GLY A 195 -12.76 -17.89 -4.06
N ILE A 196 -12.05 -17.30 -3.07
CA ILE A 196 -12.45 -16.04 -2.42
C ILE A 196 -12.60 -14.92 -3.46
N THR A 197 -11.62 -14.78 -4.36
CA THR A 197 -11.63 -13.73 -5.40
C THR A 197 -12.81 -13.94 -6.36
N LEU A 198 -13.02 -15.14 -6.89
CA LEU A 198 -14.10 -15.43 -7.85
C LEU A 198 -15.48 -15.18 -7.24
N VAL A 199 -15.70 -15.59 -5.97
CA VAL A 199 -16.96 -15.34 -5.27
C VAL A 199 -17.16 -13.84 -5.05
N SER A 200 -16.12 -13.13 -4.64
CA SER A 200 -16.20 -11.69 -4.34
C SER A 200 -16.43 -10.86 -5.59
N LEU A 201 -15.94 -11.27 -6.75
CA LEU A 201 -16.10 -10.56 -8.02
C LEU A 201 -17.53 -10.66 -8.61
N ARG A 202 -18.36 -11.60 -8.13
CA ARG A 202 -19.72 -11.72 -8.65
C ARG A 202 -20.55 -10.49 -8.34
N GLY A 203 -21.05 -9.82 -9.41
CA GLY A 203 -21.96 -8.68 -9.29
C GLY A 203 -21.31 -7.38 -8.77
N ILE A 204 -19.96 -7.29 -8.74
CA ILE A 204 -19.26 -6.05 -8.35
C ILE A 204 -19.49 -4.95 -9.37
N GLU A 205 -19.39 -5.28 -10.65
CA GLU A 205 -19.51 -4.33 -11.75
C GLU A 205 -20.50 -4.91 -12.78
N PRO A 206 -21.79 -4.54 -12.73
CA PRO A 206 -22.75 -5.00 -13.73
C PRO A 206 -22.35 -4.48 -15.10
N PRO A 207 -22.53 -5.32 -16.16
CA PRO A 207 -22.33 -4.88 -17.54
C PRO A 207 -23.24 -3.68 -17.83
N ARG A 208 -22.78 -2.76 -18.67
CA ARG A 208 -23.62 -1.66 -19.11
C ARG A 208 -24.69 -2.17 -20.08
N PRO A 209 -25.97 -1.76 -19.87
CA PRO A 209 -27.07 -2.19 -20.75
C PRO A 209 -26.91 -1.72 -22.20
N ASP A 210 -26.25 -0.57 -22.40
CA ASP A 210 -26.31 0.13 -23.69
C ASP A 210 -25.18 -0.23 -24.66
N GLY A 211 -24.19 -1.07 -24.28
CA GLY A 211 -23.07 -1.46 -25.14
C GLY A 211 -22.27 -0.29 -25.75
N ARG A 212 -22.68 0.95 -25.46
CA ARG A 212 -22.03 2.16 -25.99
C ARG A 212 -20.77 2.42 -25.19
N PRO A 213 -19.61 2.45 -25.84
CA PRO A 213 -18.39 2.92 -25.19
C PRO A 213 -18.69 4.32 -24.61
N ARG A 214 -18.24 4.58 -23.39
CA ARG A 214 -18.20 5.97 -22.93
C ARG A 214 -17.45 6.74 -23.99
N PRO A 215 -17.93 7.95 -24.43
CA PRO A 215 -17.10 8.78 -25.30
C PRO A 215 -15.71 8.78 -24.70
N ALA A 216 -14.75 8.30 -25.48
CA ALA A 216 -13.37 8.16 -25.04
C ALA A 216 -12.74 9.55 -24.91
N ALA A 217 -13.22 10.29 -23.95
CA ALA A 217 -12.54 11.46 -23.44
C ALA A 217 -11.46 11.05 -22.43
N VAL A 218 -10.86 9.88 -22.66
CA VAL A 218 -9.65 9.53 -21.97
C VAL A 218 -8.54 10.25 -22.70
N ALA A 219 -8.16 11.38 -22.14
CA ALA A 219 -6.91 12.03 -22.49
C ALA A 219 -5.82 10.97 -22.57
N SER A 220 -4.88 11.13 -23.50
CA SER A 220 -3.72 10.25 -23.58
C SER A 220 -3.04 10.18 -22.19
N LEU A 221 -2.37 9.08 -21.88
CA LEU A 221 -1.59 8.97 -20.63
C LEU A 221 -0.70 10.19 -20.44
N GLY A 222 -0.06 10.67 -21.52
CA GLY A 222 0.73 11.90 -21.53
C GLY A 222 -0.07 13.13 -21.12
N CYS A 223 -1.29 13.30 -21.62
CA CYS A 223 -2.17 14.41 -21.24
C CYS A 223 -2.57 14.34 -19.77
N ALA A 224 -2.87 13.16 -19.23
CA ALA A 224 -3.18 12.99 -17.81
C ALA A 224 -1.97 13.30 -16.93
N LEU A 225 -0.79 12.80 -17.27
CA LEU A 225 0.46 13.09 -16.55
C LEU A 225 0.83 14.56 -16.65
N GLN A 226 0.67 15.18 -17.82
CA GLN A 226 0.90 16.61 -18.03
C GLN A 226 -0.07 17.45 -17.18
N SER A 227 -1.34 17.05 -17.11
CA SER A 227 -2.34 17.73 -16.28
C SER A 227 -1.98 17.70 -14.80
N PHE A 228 -1.51 16.55 -14.29
CA PHE A 228 -1.02 16.46 -12.92
C PHE A 228 0.29 17.24 -12.72
N GLY A 229 1.21 17.23 -13.69
CA GLY A 229 2.47 17.97 -13.66
C GLY A 229 2.28 19.49 -13.70
N GLN A 230 1.22 20.00 -14.31
CA GLN A 230 0.87 21.42 -14.34
C GLN A 230 0.16 21.90 -13.07
N SER A 231 -0.37 20.99 -12.24
CA SER A 231 -1.01 21.35 -10.97
C SER A 231 0.03 21.32 -9.85
N SER A 232 0.36 22.50 -9.30
CA SER A 232 1.27 22.60 -8.14
C SER A 232 0.77 21.82 -6.92
N GLN A 233 -0.56 21.73 -6.73
CA GLN A 233 -1.15 20.96 -5.64
C GLN A 233 -1.09 19.45 -5.89
N ALA A 234 -1.18 19.00 -7.13
CA ALA A 234 -0.96 17.59 -7.47
C ALA A 234 0.51 17.18 -7.26
N LEU A 235 1.44 18.00 -7.73
CA LEU A 235 2.87 17.78 -7.48
C LEU A 235 3.18 17.75 -5.98
N LEU A 236 2.63 18.69 -5.21
CA LEU A 236 2.81 18.73 -3.75
C LEU A 236 2.25 17.46 -3.08
N PHE A 237 1.08 16.97 -3.50
CA PHE A 237 0.52 15.73 -2.98
C PHE A 237 1.43 14.52 -3.28
N PHE A 238 1.86 14.36 -4.53
CA PHE A 238 2.71 13.23 -4.92
C PHE A 238 4.11 13.31 -4.29
N SER A 239 4.68 14.50 -4.13
CA SER A 239 5.93 14.71 -3.39
C SER A 239 5.76 14.38 -1.90
N PHE A 240 4.67 14.81 -1.29
CA PHE A 240 4.32 14.46 0.09
C PHE A 240 4.15 12.94 0.25
N LEU A 241 3.44 12.29 -0.67
CA LEU A 241 3.26 10.84 -0.69
C LEU A 241 4.60 10.12 -0.74
N ALA A 242 5.45 10.48 -1.71
CA ALA A 242 6.76 9.86 -1.88
C ALA A 242 7.65 10.07 -0.65
N ALA A 243 7.73 11.29 -0.13
CA ALA A 243 8.55 11.60 1.06
C ALA A 243 8.05 10.85 2.31
N SER A 244 6.74 10.85 2.56
CA SER A 244 6.18 10.21 3.75
C SER A 244 6.33 8.69 3.72
N VAL A 245 6.12 8.04 2.55
CA VAL A 245 6.36 6.60 2.40
C VAL A 245 7.84 6.28 2.54
N PHE A 246 8.72 7.09 1.95
CA PHE A 246 10.16 6.93 2.04
C PHE A 246 10.65 6.93 3.50
N PHE A 247 10.31 7.95 4.29
CA PHE A 247 10.71 8.02 5.68
C PHE A 247 10.06 6.94 6.55
N LEU A 248 8.85 6.49 6.25
CA LEU A 248 8.20 5.36 6.94
C LEU A 248 8.73 3.99 6.51
N ALA A 249 9.66 3.93 5.57
CA ALA A 249 10.22 2.67 5.06
C ALA A 249 11.68 2.43 5.50
N MET A 250 12.43 3.46 5.87
CA MET A 250 13.87 3.35 6.14
C MET A 250 14.21 2.33 7.23
N HIS A 251 13.36 2.20 8.27
CA HIS A 251 13.59 1.28 9.40
C HIS A 251 13.28 -0.19 9.09
N ILE A 252 12.62 -0.51 7.99
CA ILE A 252 12.04 -1.85 7.76
C ILE A 252 13.11 -2.95 7.84
N PHE A 253 14.26 -2.75 7.22
CA PHE A 253 15.37 -3.72 7.26
C PHE A 253 16.28 -3.59 8.48
N ILE A 254 16.35 -2.43 9.12
CA ILE A 254 17.27 -2.18 10.23
C ILE A 254 16.65 -2.46 11.61
N LEU A 255 15.32 -2.56 11.70
CA LEU A 255 14.62 -2.70 12.98
C LEU A 255 14.93 -4.02 13.70
N THR A 256 15.01 -5.12 12.98
CA THR A 256 15.36 -6.44 13.56
C THR A 256 16.84 -6.51 13.97
N PRO A 257 17.81 -6.11 13.14
CA PRO A 257 19.21 -5.97 13.53
C PRO A 257 19.40 -5.04 14.75
N PHE A 258 18.71 -3.91 14.82
CA PHE A 258 18.72 -3.01 15.99
C PHE A 258 18.44 -3.76 17.30
N GLY A 259 17.42 -4.64 17.30
CA GLY A 259 17.09 -5.44 18.48
C GLY A 259 18.21 -6.39 18.89
N GLY A 260 18.92 -6.97 17.93
CA GLY A 260 20.07 -7.88 18.19
C GLY A 260 21.34 -7.15 18.58
N GLU A 261 21.75 -6.16 17.79
CA GLU A 261 23.05 -5.50 17.90
C GLU A 261 23.12 -4.48 19.05
N VAL A 262 22.04 -3.71 19.26
CA VAL A 262 22.02 -2.63 20.25
C VAL A 262 21.37 -3.08 21.55
N LEU A 263 20.21 -3.77 21.45
CA LEU A 263 19.45 -4.16 22.65
C LEU A 263 19.87 -5.55 23.18
N GLN A 264 20.72 -6.29 22.45
CA GLN A 264 21.20 -7.63 22.82
C GLN A 264 20.07 -8.63 23.05
N LEU A 265 18.94 -8.46 22.31
CA LEU A 265 17.78 -9.32 22.43
C LEU A 265 17.97 -10.62 21.61
N PRO A 266 17.49 -11.76 22.10
CA PRO A 266 17.48 -12.99 21.35
C PRO A 266 16.57 -12.90 20.10
N VAL A 267 16.85 -13.70 19.09
CA VAL A 267 16.12 -13.67 17.79
C VAL A 267 14.61 -13.80 17.97
N GLY A 268 14.15 -14.62 18.92
CA GLY A 268 12.73 -14.78 19.22
C GLY A 268 12.04 -13.49 19.72
N GLU A 269 12.75 -12.62 20.42
CA GLU A 269 12.21 -11.35 20.90
C GLU A 269 12.19 -10.29 19.80
N THR A 270 13.23 -10.23 18.97
CA THR A 270 13.29 -9.28 17.84
C THR A 270 12.23 -9.58 16.77
N THR A 271 11.85 -10.85 16.61
CA THR A 271 10.76 -11.25 15.70
C THR A 271 9.40 -10.68 16.15
N LYS A 272 9.20 -10.42 17.44
CA LYS A 272 7.97 -9.81 17.98
C LYS A 272 7.80 -8.35 17.56
N PHE A 273 8.84 -7.65 17.12
CA PHE A 273 8.77 -6.25 16.71
C PHE A 273 7.76 -6.04 15.56
N GLY A 274 7.79 -6.91 14.55
CA GLY A 274 6.82 -6.90 13.46
C GLY A 274 5.39 -7.19 13.93
N VAL A 275 5.23 -8.09 14.91
CA VAL A 275 3.92 -8.43 15.48
C VAL A 275 3.35 -7.25 16.27
N ILE A 276 4.16 -6.63 17.14
CA ILE A 276 3.77 -5.46 17.95
C ILE A 276 3.33 -4.31 17.04
N THR A 277 4.13 -3.98 16.02
CA THR A 277 3.79 -2.91 15.07
C THR A 277 2.53 -3.23 14.26
N SER A 278 2.29 -4.50 13.90
CA SER A 278 1.09 -4.93 13.18
C SER A 278 -0.18 -4.78 14.02
N TYR A 279 -0.16 -5.23 15.27
CA TYR A 279 -1.29 -5.02 16.19
C TYR A 279 -1.52 -3.53 16.47
N GLY A 280 -0.45 -2.77 16.70
CA GLY A 280 -0.54 -1.32 16.86
C GLY A 280 -1.20 -0.67 15.62
N THR A 281 -0.82 -1.10 14.40
CA THR A 281 -1.39 -0.58 13.16
C THR A 281 -2.89 -0.90 13.05
N LEU A 282 -3.29 -2.11 13.40
CA LEU A 282 -4.70 -2.49 13.38
C LEU A 282 -5.53 -1.65 14.36
N LEU A 283 -5.03 -1.45 15.59
CA LEU A 283 -5.68 -0.61 16.60
C LEU A 283 -5.75 0.85 16.15
N GLY A 284 -4.67 1.40 15.60
CA GLY A 284 -4.62 2.75 15.07
C GLY A 284 -5.58 2.96 13.89
N MET A 285 -5.68 1.99 12.97
CA MET A 285 -6.67 2.04 11.88
C MET A 285 -8.10 1.95 12.40
N GLY A 286 -8.35 1.10 13.40
CA GLY A 286 -9.65 1.01 14.05
C GLY A 286 -10.07 2.33 14.71
N ALA A 287 -9.16 2.97 15.46
CA ALA A 287 -9.39 4.28 16.07
C ALA A 287 -9.61 5.38 15.02
N ALA A 288 -8.79 5.42 13.97
CA ALA A 288 -8.94 6.36 12.87
C ALA A 288 -10.27 6.16 12.12
N TYR A 289 -10.67 4.90 11.90
CA TYR A 289 -11.96 4.55 11.31
C TYR A 289 -13.13 5.05 12.16
N TRP A 290 -13.06 4.86 13.48
CA TRP A 290 -14.10 5.33 14.39
C TRP A 290 -14.28 6.86 14.35
N ARG A 291 -13.19 7.61 14.24
CA ARG A 291 -13.22 9.08 14.04
C ARG A 291 -13.83 9.51 12.71
N LEU A 292 -13.73 8.70 11.67
CA LEU A 292 -14.28 8.99 10.32
C LEU A 292 -15.78 8.69 10.19
N ARG A 293 -16.44 8.19 11.25
CA ARG A 293 -17.89 7.95 11.21
C ARG A 293 -18.67 9.27 11.19
N PRO A 294 -19.83 9.33 10.49
CA PRO A 294 -20.68 10.51 10.51
C PRO A 294 -21.11 10.91 11.95
N PRO A 295 -21.22 12.21 12.29
CA PRO A 295 -21.19 13.39 11.41
C PRO A 295 -19.80 13.96 11.11
N ALA A 296 -18.75 13.49 11.76
CA ALA A 296 -17.38 14.03 11.64
C ALA A 296 -16.71 13.78 10.27
N ALA A 297 -17.22 12.84 9.49
CA ALA A 297 -16.57 12.30 8.28
C ALA A 297 -16.27 13.31 7.15
N VAL A 298 -16.89 14.49 7.14
CA VAL A 298 -16.83 15.40 5.97
C VAL A 298 -15.63 16.34 6.02
N ALA A 299 -15.12 16.68 7.20
CA ALA A 299 -14.10 17.70 7.37
C ALA A 299 -12.77 17.17 7.98
N ASP A 300 -12.70 15.93 8.45
CA ASP A 300 -11.59 15.49 9.28
C ASP A 300 -10.39 15.01 8.45
N THR A 301 -9.49 15.94 8.14
CA THR A 301 -8.14 15.64 7.63
C THR A 301 -7.15 15.40 8.76
N ALA A 302 -7.59 15.39 10.03
CA ALA A 302 -6.71 15.33 11.20
C ALA A 302 -6.01 13.98 11.39
N ASN A 303 -6.54 12.88 10.84
CA ASN A 303 -5.92 11.57 10.99
C ASN A 303 -4.49 11.52 10.41
N LEU A 304 -4.25 12.19 9.28
CA LEU A 304 -2.94 12.18 8.64
C LEU A 304 -1.88 12.92 9.45
N PRO A 305 -2.09 14.19 9.89
CA PRO A 305 -1.14 14.88 10.77
C PRO A 305 -0.97 14.19 12.14
N ILE A 306 -2.02 13.59 12.71
CA ILE A 306 -1.91 12.78 13.92
C ILE A 306 -0.95 11.60 13.68
N GLY A 307 -1.15 10.85 12.59
CA GLY A 307 -0.28 9.72 12.21
C GLY A 307 1.17 10.14 12.03
N LEU A 308 1.43 11.25 11.32
CA LEU A 308 2.80 11.78 11.14
C LEU A 308 3.43 12.23 12.45
N GLY A 309 2.70 12.95 13.29
CA GLY A 309 3.19 13.43 14.59
C GLY A 309 3.50 12.30 15.56
N LEU A 310 2.60 11.32 15.69
CA LEU A 310 2.83 10.13 16.51
C LEU A 310 3.97 9.26 15.94
N GLY A 311 4.11 9.18 14.62
CA GLY A 311 5.23 8.49 13.94
C GLY A 311 6.57 9.15 14.26
N ALA A 312 6.64 10.47 14.18
CA ALA A 312 7.84 11.22 14.56
C ALA A 312 8.21 11.00 16.04
N LEU A 313 7.21 11.01 16.94
CA LEU A 313 7.44 10.70 18.36
C LEU A 313 7.90 9.25 18.56
N ALA A 314 7.32 8.29 17.83
CA ALA A 314 7.73 6.89 17.91
C ALA A 314 9.18 6.69 17.49
N PHE A 315 9.61 7.30 16.38
CA PHE A 315 11.02 7.27 15.95
C PHE A 315 11.93 8.03 16.91
N GLY A 316 11.47 9.11 17.54
CA GLY A 316 12.18 9.77 18.62
C GLY A 316 12.43 8.82 19.81
N LEU A 317 11.42 8.03 20.22
CA LEU A 317 11.56 7.01 21.26
C LEU A 317 12.51 5.88 20.84
N LEU A 318 12.46 5.43 19.58
CA LEU A 318 13.40 4.43 19.06
C LEU A 318 14.83 4.98 19.01
N SER A 319 15.03 6.22 18.59
CA SER A 319 16.31 6.90 18.61
C SER A 319 16.87 7.01 20.05
N PHE A 320 16.04 7.42 20.99
CA PHE A 320 16.41 7.47 22.40
C PHE A 320 16.76 6.08 22.95
N SER A 321 15.95 5.06 22.62
CA SER A 321 16.21 3.68 22.98
C SER A 321 17.55 3.17 22.42
N ALA A 322 17.87 3.51 21.16
CA ALA A 322 19.14 3.14 20.55
C ALA A 322 20.33 3.80 21.24
N TRP A 323 20.20 5.08 21.60
CA TRP A 323 21.24 5.82 22.31
C TRP A 323 21.51 5.24 23.72
N GLN A 324 20.44 4.94 24.46
CA GLN A 324 20.54 4.39 25.82
C GLN A 324 20.80 2.88 25.86
N ALA A 325 20.65 2.18 24.74
CA ALA A 325 20.63 0.72 24.64
C ALA A 325 19.63 0.05 25.60
N HIS A 326 18.43 0.62 25.71
CA HIS A 326 17.41 0.17 26.67
C HIS A 326 16.14 -0.30 25.95
N ALA A 327 15.65 -1.51 26.28
CA ALA A 327 14.54 -2.16 25.57
C ALA A 327 13.15 -1.55 25.84
N THR A 328 12.92 -0.97 27.02
CA THR A 328 11.60 -0.43 27.38
C THR A 328 11.14 0.71 26.46
N PRO A 329 11.97 1.75 26.16
CA PRO A 329 11.59 2.77 25.19
C PRO A 329 11.40 2.21 23.78
N ALA A 330 12.16 1.16 23.40
CA ALA A 330 11.95 0.50 22.10
C ALA A 330 10.56 -0.11 22.01
N THR A 331 10.14 -0.87 23.00
CA THR A 331 8.82 -1.51 23.00
C THR A 331 7.69 -0.47 22.94
N ALA A 332 7.79 0.61 23.73
CA ALA A 332 6.84 1.73 23.69
C ALA A 332 6.84 2.41 22.31
N GLY A 333 8.04 2.64 21.72
CA GLY A 333 8.20 3.19 20.39
C GLY A 333 7.56 2.31 19.30
N LEU A 334 7.70 0.99 19.38
CA LEU A 334 7.12 0.04 18.42
C LEU A 334 5.58 0.02 18.47
N TRP A 335 4.99 0.01 19.66
CA TRP A 335 3.54 0.13 19.81
C TRP A 335 3.03 1.45 19.23
N LEU A 336 3.71 2.54 19.57
CA LEU A 336 3.35 3.88 19.09
C LEU A 336 3.54 4.00 17.57
N LEU A 337 4.61 3.41 17.01
CA LEU A 337 4.86 3.38 15.56
C LEU A 337 3.75 2.63 14.83
N GLY A 338 3.36 1.46 15.34
CA GLY A 338 2.23 0.73 14.79
C GLY A 338 0.96 1.57 14.80
N PHE A 339 0.61 2.13 15.95
CA PHE A 339 -0.58 2.98 16.11
C PHE A 339 -0.56 4.21 15.19
N ALA A 340 0.59 4.88 15.08
CA ALA A 340 0.84 5.99 14.18
C ALA A 340 0.62 5.61 12.70
N ARG A 341 1.16 4.44 12.29
CA ARG A 341 0.98 3.89 10.92
C ARG A 341 -0.50 3.64 10.62
N GLY A 342 -1.29 3.22 11.61
CA GLY A 342 -2.74 3.06 11.46
C GLY A 342 -3.44 4.37 11.13
N PHE A 343 -3.16 5.44 11.86
CA PHE A 343 -3.69 6.78 11.59
C PHE A 343 -3.18 7.34 10.26
N TYR A 344 -1.89 7.19 9.97
CA TYR A 344 -1.29 7.62 8.71
C TYR A 344 -1.95 6.93 7.51
N ASN A 345 -2.09 5.60 7.53
CA ASN A 345 -2.69 4.85 6.42
C ASN A 345 -4.16 5.25 6.19
N ALA A 346 -4.95 5.39 7.27
CA ALA A 346 -6.33 5.84 7.18
C ALA A 346 -6.44 7.29 6.67
N GLY A 347 -5.58 8.18 7.18
CA GLY A 347 -5.53 9.58 6.78
C GLY A 347 -5.07 9.76 5.33
N LEU A 348 -4.03 9.03 4.91
CA LEU A 348 -3.54 9.04 3.54
C LEU A 348 -4.58 8.49 2.57
N ALA A 349 -5.22 7.37 2.93
CA ALA A 349 -6.30 6.80 2.13
C ALA A 349 -7.45 7.79 1.95
N HIS A 350 -7.85 8.49 3.01
CA HIS A 350 -8.89 9.51 2.96
C HIS A 350 -8.49 10.67 2.04
N LEU A 351 -7.29 11.22 2.21
CA LEU A 351 -6.77 12.32 1.39
C LEU A 351 -6.68 11.92 -0.09
N THR A 352 -6.11 10.73 -0.37
CA THR A 352 -5.99 10.17 -1.72
C THR A 352 -7.35 10.08 -2.40
N MET A 353 -8.37 9.56 -1.69
CA MET A 353 -9.71 9.44 -2.24
C MET A 353 -10.42 10.77 -2.44
N ARG A 354 -10.09 11.81 -1.67
CA ARG A 354 -10.60 13.17 -1.88
C ARG A 354 -10.00 13.83 -3.13
N LEU A 355 -8.75 13.50 -3.47
CA LEU A 355 -8.04 14.06 -4.64
C LEU A 355 -8.28 13.24 -5.91
N ALA A 356 -8.70 11.98 -5.82
CA ALA A 356 -8.93 11.12 -6.96
C ALA A 356 -10.07 11.64 -7.86
N HIS A 357 -9.73 11.97 -9.13
CA HIS A 357 -10.69 12.43 -10.11
C HIS A 357 -11.38 11.26 -10.82
N PRO A 358 -12.73 11.24 -10.96
CA PRO A 358 -13.43 10.11 -11.57
C PRO A 358 -13.01 9.80 -13.01
N VAL A 359 -12.63 10.83 -13.79
CA VAL A 359 -12.22 10.67 -15.20
C VAL A 359 -10.83 10.03 -15.30
N PHE A 360 -9.93 10.31 -14.36
CA PHE A 360 -8.54 9.83 -14.36
C PHE A 360 -8.24 8.89 -13.19
N GLY A 361 -9.27 8.27 -12.62
CA GLY A 361 -9.13 7.46 -11.41
C GLY A 361 -8.10 6.34 -11.53
N GLY A 362 -8.04 5.67 -12.68
CA GLY A 362 -7.06 4.62 -12.95
C GLY A 362 -5.63 5.17 -13.03
N VAL A 363 -5.42 6.24 -13.81
CA VAL A 363 -4.09 6.87 -13.94
C VAL A 363 -3.63 7.44 -12.60
N PHE A 364 -4.53 8.11 -11.85
CA PHE A 364 -4.22 8.65 -10.53
C PHE A 364 -3.80 7.55 -9.54
N MET A 365 -4.55 6.43 -9.47
CA MET A 365 -4.21 5.30 -8.61
C MET A 365 -2.96 4.56 -9.09
N GLY A 366 -2.75 4.47 -10.41
CA GLY A 366 -1.52 3.92 -10.97
C GLY A 366 -0.30 4.74 -10.59
N LEU A 367 -0.38 6.08 -10.67
CA LEU A 367 0.69 6.98 -10.26
C LEU A 367 0.93 6.94 -8.74
N TRP A 368 -0.14 6.83 -7.96
CA TRP A 368 -0.08 6.63 -6.52
C TRP A 368 0.68 5.34 -6.16
N ASN A 369 0.34 4.21 -6.80
CA ASN A 369 1.02 2.93 -6.59
C ASN A 369 2.49 3.00 -7.02
N LEU A 370 2.78 3.61 -8.18
CA LEU A 370 4.14 3.76 -8.70
C LEU A 370 5.03 4.51 -7.71
N LEU A 371 4.59 5.70 -7.30
CA LEU A 371 5.38 6.56 -6.41
C LEU A 371 5.51 5.95 -5.01
N SER A 372 4.44 5.34 -4.48
CA SER A 372 4.51 4.64 -3.20
C SER A 372 5.47 3.45 -3.23
N GLY A 373 5.43 2.63 -4.29
CA GLY A 373 6.32 1.48 -4.42
C GLY A 373 7.78 1.86 -4.60
N LEU A 374 8.07 2.88 -5.43
CA LEU A 374 9.42 3.39 -5.59
C LEU A 374 9.96 4.03 -4.31
N ALA A 375 9.14 4.82 -3.62
CA ALA A 375 9.52 5.46 -2.37
C ALA A 375 9.77 4.42 -1.27
N LEU A 376 8.96 3.35 -1.21
CA LEU A 376 9.17 2.22 -0.30
C LEU A 376 10.52 1.56 -0.55
N ALA A 377 10.79 1.13 -1.80
CA ALA A 377 12.04 0.47 -2.16
C ALA A 377 13.27 1.36 -1.90
N LEU A 378 13.19 2.64 -2.25
CA LEU A 378 14.27 3.61 -1.99
C LEU A 378 14.47 3.85 -0.49
N GLY A 379 13.39 3.95 0.28
CA GLY A 379 13.46 4.12 1.74
C GLY A 379 14.17 2.94 2.41
N GLU A 380 13.75 1.72 2.08
CA GLU A 380 14.37 0.51 2.58
C GLU A 380 15.88 0.43 2.26
N MET A 381 16.25 0.69 1.01
CA MET A 381 17.64 0.65 0.55
C MET A 381 18.49 1.75 1.20
N ILE A 382 17.99 2.97 1.23
CA ILE A 382 18.70 4.13 1.77
C ILE A 382 18.81 4.07 3.30
N GLY A 383 17.82 3.48 3.98
CA GLY A 383 17.88 3.24 5.43
C GLY A 383 19.08 2.36 5.82
N GLY A 384 19.31 1.27 5.09
CA GLY A 384 20.49 0.43 5.27
C GLY A 384 21.80 1.17 4.96
N PHE A 385 21.84 1.93 3.86
CA PHE A 385 23.01 2.71 3.50
C PHE A 385 23.36 3.78 4.55
N PHE A 386 22.38 4.48 5.11
CA PHE A 386 22.62 5.45 6.18
C PHE A 386 23.08 4.81 7.48
N LEU A 387 22.63 3.57 7.75
CA LEU A 387 23.14 2.80 8.87
C LEU A 387 24.63 2.48 8.69
N ASP A 388 25.04 1.95 7.53
CA ASP A 388 26.42 1.61 7.22
C ASP A 388 27.33 2.85 7.27
N LEU A 389 26.86 3.99 6.72
CA LEU A 389 27.55 5.27 6.79
C LEU A 389 27.69 5.74 8.24
N GLY A 390 26.61 5.62 9.05
CA GLY A 390 26.62 5.93 10.47
C GLY A 390 27.60 5.07 11.26
N LEU A 391 27.65 3.77 10.99
CA LEU A 391 28.64 2.86 11.60
C LEU A 391 30.06 3.28 11.30
N THR A 392 30.33 3.69 10.05
CA THR A 392 31.67 4.12 9.61
C THR A 392 32.10 5.46 10.23
N TRP A 393 31.18 6.43 10.32
CA TRP A 393 31.50 7.80 10.77
C TRP A 393 31.36 7.99 12.28
N LEU A 394 30.36 7.35 12.91
CA LEU A 394 30.10 7.51 14.34
C LEU A 394 30.76 6.43 15.20
N GLY A 395 31.28 5.36 14.59
CA GLY A 395 32.08 4.33 15.21
C GLY A 395 31.33 3.43 16.23
N THR A 396 30.03 3.65 16.46
CA THR A 396 29.20 2.84 17.38
C THR A 396 27.84 2.54 16.78
N ALA A 397 27.39 1.29 16.96
CA ALA A 397 26.07 0.86 16.52
C ALA A 397 24.94 1.71 17.14
N ARG A 398 25.06 2.06 18.43
CA ARG A 398 24.08 2.89 19.15
C ARG A 398 23.84 4.21 18.46
N ALA A 399 24.91 4.94 18.15
CA ALA A 399 24.83 6.24 17.50
C ALA A 399 24.32 6.15 16.05
N ALA A 400 24.72 5.10 15.31
CA ALA A 400 24.30 4.89 13.94
C ALA A 400 22.78 4.62 13.86
N TYR A 401 22.26 3.67 14.66
CA TYR A 401 20.81 3.40 14.72
C TYR A 401 20.01 4.61 15.22
N ALA A 402 20.50 5.28 16.28
CA ALA A 402 19.87 6.50 16.80
C ALA A 402 19.78 7.58 15.71
N GLY A 403 20.84 7.75 14.93
CA GLY A 403 20.89 8.72 13.82
C GLY A 403 19.86 8.41 12.73
N VAL A 404 19.70 7.14 12.31
CA VAL A 404 18.70 6.78 11.29
C VAL A 404 17.28 7.00 11.82
N PHE A 405 16.96 6.56 13.02
CA PHE A 405 15.64 6.81 13.61
C PHE A 405 15.36 8.30 13.81
N LEU A 406 16.36 9.10 14.17
CA LEU A 406 16.20 10.54 14.26
C LEU A 406 15.93 11.18 12.89
N LEU A 407 16.61 10.70 11.84
CA LEU A 407 16.36 11.16 10.47
C LEU A 407 14.92 10.85 10.02
N GLU A 408 14.39 9.67 10.34
CA GLU A 408 13.00 9.33 10.09
C GLU A 408 12.04 10.26 10.84
N ALA A 409 12.31 10.53 12.13
CA ALA A 409 11.50 11.45 12.92
C ALA A 409 11.46 12.86 12.30
N LEU A 410 12.63 13.40 11.95
CA LEU A 410 12.75 14.72 11.32
C LEU A 410 12.11 14.76 9.93
N GLY A 411 12.27 13.68 9.16
CA GLY A 411 11.61 13.53 7.86
C GLY A 411 10.09 13.56 7.94
N LEU A 412 9.49 12.87 8.93
CA LEU A 412 8.05 12.91 9.16
C LEU A 412 7.56 14.29 9.62
N LEU A 413 8.34 15.00 10.45
CA LEU A 413 8.05 16.40 10.81
C LEU A 413 8.12 17.32 9.57
N GLY A 414 9.09 17.10 8.66
CA GLY A 414 9.13 17.77 7.36
C GLY A 414 7.90 17.48 6.51
N CYS A 415 7.43 16.23 6.47
CA CYS A 415 6.18 15.86 5.80
C CYS A 415 4.96 16.55 6.44
N LEU A 416 4.94 16.72 7.77
CA LEU A 416 3.88 17.46 8.46
C LEU A 416 3.85 18.93 8.04
N VAL A 417 5.02 19.55 7.82
CA VAL A 417 5.11 20.91 7.29
C VAL A 417 4.62 20.96 5.84
N LEU A 418 5.04 20.01 4.97
CA LEU A 418 4.54 19.92 3.59
C LEU A 418 3.02 19.82 3.53
N LEU A 419 2.43 19.04 4.43
CA LEU A 419 0.98 18.84 4.47
C LEU A 419 0.19 20.14 4.71
N ARG A 420 0.76 21.13 5.42
CA ARG A 420 0.13 22.44 5.67
C ARG A 420 -0.10 23.25 4.39
N PHE A 421 0.74 23.04 3.37
CA PHE A 421 0.63 23.73 2.08
C PHE A 421 -0.34 23.04 1.13
N LEU A 422 -0.76 21.80 1.41
CA LEU A 422 -1.69 21.05 0.59
C LEU A 422 -3.12 21.51 0.86
N LYS A 423 -3.76 22.12 -0.15
CA LYS A 423 -5.15 22.62 -0.08
C LYS A 423 -6.00 21.90 -1.11
N VAL A 424 -6.92 21.06 -0.63
CA VAL A 424 -7.80 20.24 -1.48
C VAL A 424 -8.65 21.10 -2.41
N GLU A 425 -9.15 22.23 -1.94
CA GLU A 425 -9.95 23.17 -2.73
C GLU A 425 -9.16 23.73 -3.91
N ARG A 426 -7.93 24.19 -3.66
CA ARG A 426 -7.02 24.69 -4.71
C ARG A 426 -6.62 23.61 -5.73
N TYR A 427 -6.47 22.36 -5.26
CA TYR A 427 -6.23 21.23 -6.16
C TYR A 427 -7.35 21.09 -7.19
N TRP A 428 -8.61 21.12 -6.72
CA TRP A 428 -9.77 21.00 -7.60
C TRP A 428 -9.93 22.20 -8.54
N GLU A 429 -9.69 23.42 -8.06
CA GLU A 429 -9.68 24.64 -8.89
C GLU A 429 -8.63 24.57 -10.00
N GLN A 430 -7.39 24.18 -9.68
CA GLN A 430 -6.32 24.02 -10.66
C GLN A 430 -6.65 22.95 -11.68
N LEU A 431 -7.07 21.77 -11.21
CA LEU A 431 -7.37 20.65 -12.09
C LEU A 431 -8.55 20.98 -13.02
N SER A 432 -9.62 21.63 -12.52
CA SER A 432 -10.75 22.01 -13.34
C SER A 432 -10.38 23.04 -14.43
N ARG A 433 -9.51 24.02 -14.11
CA ARG A 433 -8.99 24.98 -15.10
C ARG A 433 -8.17 24.29 -16.19
N ILE A 434 -7.27 23.38 -15.80
CA ILE A 434 -6.44 22.62 -16.76
C ILE A 434 -7.31 21.78 -17.68
N LEU A 435 -8.34 21.11 -17.14
CA LEU A 435 -9.28 20.31 -17.94
C LEU A 435 -10.14 21.16 -18.87
N ALA A 436 -10.55 22.35 -18.44
CA ALA A 436 -11.30 23.28 -19.29
C ALA A 436 -10.47 23.78 -20.48
N ILE A 437 -9.18 24.09 -20.27
CA ILE A 437 -8.25 24.52 -21.33
C ILE A 437 -8.01 23.34 -22.31
N ALA A 438 -7.87 22.13 -21.80
CA ALA A 438 -7.68 20.93 -22.61
C ALA A 438 -8.95 20.46 -23.34
N ARG A 439 -10.09 21.13 -23.20
CA ARG A 439 -11.42 20.77 -23.74
C ARG A 439 -11.83 19.33 -23.41
N LEU A 440 -11.41 18.80 -22.25
CA LEU A 440 -11.69 17.44 -21.83
C LEU A 440 -13.05 17.39 -21.06
N PRO A 441 -13.85 16.32 -21.24
CA PRO A 441 -15.10 16.18 -20.49
C PRO A 441 -14.83 16.06 -19.00
N GLY A 442 -15.58 16.79 -18.20
CA GLY A 442 -15.43 16.90 -16.74
C GLY A 442 -15.24 18.32 -16.24
N SER A 443 -15.04 19.30 -17.15
CA SER A 443 -14.90 20.72 -16.80
C SER A 443 -16.18 21.39 -16.31
N ALA A 444 -17.36 20.82 -16.58
CA ALA A 444 -18.67 21.43 -16.29
C ALA A 444 -19.31 20.99 -14.94
N GLY A 445 -18.65 20.14 -14.15
CA GLY A 445 -19.25 19.51 -12.95
C GLY A 445 -18.99 20.22 -11.61
N GLY A 446 -18.32 21.36 -11.59
CA GLY A 446 -17.87 22.04 -10.36
C GLY A 446 -18.73 23.21 -9.84
N GLN A 447 -19.82 23.59 -10.52
CA GLN A 447 -20.56 24.80 -10.18
C GLN A 447 -22.07 24.63 -9.90
N SER A 448 -22.55 23.49 -9.48
CA SER A 448 -23.93 23.37 -9.01
C SER A 448 -24.01 22.92 -7.55
N GLY A 449 -23.78 23.83 -6.62
CA GLY A 449 -23.86 23.48 -5.19
C GLY A 449 -23.56 24.61 -4.23
N ALA A 450 -23.86 25.88 -4.58
CA ALA A 450 -24.00 26.96 -3.61
C ALA A 450 -24.57 28.21 -4.31
N ALA A 451 -25.87 28.21 -4.57
CA ALA A 451 -26.61 29.48 -4.68
C ALA A 451 -27.30 29.68 -3.33
N PRO A 452 -27.14 30.83 -2.68
CA PRO A 452 -27.94 31.15 -1.51
C PRO A 452 -29.39 31.38 -1.96
N ALA A 453 -30.33 30.74 -1.28
CA ALA A 453 -31.73 31.07 -1.36
C ALA A 453 -31.91 32.51 -0.88
N GLY A 454 -31.94 33.43 -1.81
CA GLY A 454 -32.37 34.83 -1.60
C GLY A 454 -33.89 34.90 -1.64
N SER A 455 -34.42 35.40 -0.57
CA SER A 455 -35.71 36.04 -0.39
C SER A 455 -36.45 36.41 -1.67
N GLU A 456 -37.64 35.86 -1.88
CA GLU A 456 -38.74 36.61 -2.45
C GLU A 456 -39.93 36.50 -1.51
N ARG A 457 -40.26 37.70 -1.00
CA ARG A 457 -41.56 38.03 -0.45
C ARG A 457 -42.49 38.27 -1.66
N GLU A 458 -43.60 37.60 -1.69
CA GLU A 458 -44.95 38.18 -1.76
C GLU A 458 -45.98 37.06 -1.57
#